data_5820b1f527c3a90044e60502cea93feb
#
_entry.id   5820b1f527c3a90044e60502cea93feb
#
_cell.length_a   1.000
_cell.length_b   1.000
_cell.length_c   1.000
_cell.angle_alpha   90.00
_cell.angle_beta   90.00
_cell.angle_gamma   90.00
#
_symmetry.space_group_name_H-M   'P 1'
#
loop_
_entity.id
_entity.type
_entity.pdbx_description
1 polymer ?
#
loop_
_entity_poly.entity_id
_entity_poly.type
_entity_poly.pdbx_seq_one_letter_code
_entity_poly.pdbx_strand_id
1 'polypeptide(L)'
;MPIFHSVLDIIGVLNEQDDYSKNRNYWKYLKTKLKKENNELVSATNQLKLQAPDGKLRLTDVLDNEGIMLLARNFPNNKAADFLDWFTYSDNTIDGQSRKKAYTLFESELINSITEGSVKGLLQIHAFLFGGLYDFAGQIRTVNIAKGGFQFAMAQYLPQTLAGIEQMPESTLDEIIDKYVEMNIAHPFREGNGRATRIWLDLILKRRLKKCVDWSLIDKNDYLAAMTQSVVDSSRIKQLISNALTDKIEDREVFMKGIDYSYYYEQVDE
;
A
#
# COMPACT_ATOMS: atom_id res chain seq x y z
N MET A 1 -16.52 -7.55 -7.17
CA MET A 1 -17.42 -6.44 -7.57
C MET A 1 -17.01 -5.22 -6.74
N PRO A 2 -16.82 -4.04 -7.33
CA PRO A 2 -16.54 -2.85 -6.53
C PRO A 2 -17.73 -2.55 -5.59
N ILE A 3 -17.41 -2.18 -4.36
CA ILE A 3 -18.40 -1.69 -3.39
C ILE A 3 -18.60 -0.20 -3.68
N PHE A 4 -19.85 0.24 -3.77
CA PHE A 4 -20.20 1.63 -4.01
C PHE A 4 -20.86 2.25 -2.78
N HIS A 5 -20.48 3.48 -2.47
CA HIS A 5 -20.98 4.26 -1.35
C HIS A 5 -21.69 5.53 -1.83
N SER A 6 -22.73 5.94 -1.11
CA SER A 6 -23.44 7.19 -1.40
C SER A 6 -22.53 8.40 -1.15
N VAL A 7 -22.40 9.27 -2.14
CA VAL A 7 -21.64 10.53 -1.98
C VAL A 7 -22.22 11.38 -0.85
N LEU A 8 -23.52 11.38 -0.66
CA LEU A 8 -24.17 12.20 0.38
C LEU A 8 -23.85 11.71 1.79
N ASP A 9 -23.68 10.40 1.97
CA ASP A 9 -23.31 9.83 3.26
C ASP A 9 -21.85 10.17 3.60
N ILE A 10 -20.93 10.07 2.62
CA ILE A 10 -19.53 10.47 2.80
C ILE A 10 -19.43 11.98 3.11
N ILE A 11 -20.16 12.82 2.40
CA ILE A 11 -20.21 14.27 2.68
C ILE A 11 -20.77 14.54 4.09
N GLY A 12 -21.75 13.76 4.53
CA GLY A 12 -22.29 13.84 5.88
C GLY A 12 -21.20 13.61 6.93
N VAL A 13 -20.41 12.57 6.75
CA VAL A 13 -19.28 12.26 7.64
C VAL A 13 -18.23 13.38 7.60
N LEU A 14 -17.79 13.81 6.41
CA LEU A 14 -16.77 14.86 6.25
C LEU A 14 -17.18 16.22 6.82
N ASN A 15 -18.49 16.55 6.79
CA ASN A 15 -19.04 17.79 7.35
C ASN A 15 -19.55 17.65 8.79
N GLU A 16 -19.56 16.44 9.37
CA GLU A 16 -20.25 16.13 10.63
C GLU A 16 -21.72 16.63 10.60
N GLN A 17 -22.42 16.33 9.52
CA GLN A 17 -23.74 16.87 9.23
C GLN A 17 -24.73 15.75 8.87
N ASP A 18 -25.75 15.56 9.71
CA ASP A 18 -26.80 14.55 9.51
C ASP A 18 -27.95 15.03 8.61
N ASP A 19 -28.02 16.33 8.31
CA ASP A 19 -29.07 16.89 7.45
C ASP A 19 -28.78 16.57 5.97
N TYR A 20 -29.55 15.59 5.48
CA TYR A 20 -29.46 15.12 4.11
C TYR A 20 -29.69 16.22 3.05
N SER A 21 -30.52 17.22 3.33
CA SER A 21 -30.76 18.33 2.42
C SER A 21 -29.58 19.27 2.32
N LYS A 22 -28.89 19.50 3.43
CA LYS A 22 -27.64 20.29 3.45
C LYS A 22 -26.52 19.58 2.70
N ASN A 23 -26.36 18.26 2.93
CA ASN A 23 -25.37 17.45 2.23
C ASN A 23 -25.60 17.45 0.71
N ARG A 24 -26.89 17.34 0.29
CA ARG A 24 -27.27 17.42 -1.14
C ARG A 24 -26.94 18.78 -1.75
N ASN A 25 -27.23 19.88 -1.05
CA ASN A 25 -26.92 21.22 -1.52
C ASN A 25 -25.42 21.45 -1.64
N TYR A 26 -24.67 20.98 -0.65
CA TYR A 26 -23.22 21.04 -0.67
C TYR A 26 -22.62 20.23 -1.84
N TRP A 27 -23.08 18.99 -2.05
CA TRP A 27 -22.63 18.17 -3.18
C TRP A 27 -22.93 18.82 -4.53
N LYS A 28 -24.11 19.37 -4.69
CA LYS A 28 -24.49 20.08 -5.92
C LYS A 28 -23.54 21.26 -6.21
N TYR A 29 -23.19 22.02 -5.20
CA TYR A 29 -22.21 23.11 -5.30
C TYR A 29 -20.82 22.60 -5.68
N LEU A 30 -20.30 21.64 -4.91
CA LEU A 30 -18.98 21.05 -5.11
C LEU A 30 -18.87 20.41 -6.50
N LYS A 31 -19.81 19.57 -6.89
CA LYS A 31 -19.85 18.93 -8.21
C LYS A 31 -19.85 19.95 -9.35
N THR A 32 -20.55 21.09 -9.19
CA THR A 32 -20.58 22.15 -10.17
C THR A 32 -19.22 22.85 -10.30
N LYS A 33 -18.52 23.07 -9.18
CA LYS A 33 -17.17 23.62 -9.15
C LYS A 33 -16.19 22.67 -9.84
N LEU A 34 -16.16 21.42 -9.42
CA LEU A 34 -15.27 20.38 -9.96
C LEU A 34 -15.48 20.14 -11.47
N LYS A 35 -16.71 20.26 -11.97
CA LYS A 35 -16.99 20.20 -13.41
C LYS A 35 -16.30 21.31 -14.19
N LYS A 36 -16.26 22.52 -13.64
CA LYS A 36 -15.59 23.67 -14.30
C LYS A 36 -14.08 23.49 -14.32
N GLU A 37 -13.53 22.77 -13.37
CA GLU A 37 -12.10 22.48 -13.21
C GLU A 37 -11.66 21.21 -13.95
N ASN A 38 -12.56 20.52 -14.66
CA ASN A 38 -12.35 19.20 -15.30
C ASN A 38 -11.76 18.15 -14.35
N ASN A 39 -12.17 18.17 -13.09
CA ASN A 39 -11.64 17.31 -12.06
C ASN A 39 -12.08 15.84 -12.27
N GLU A 40 -11.15 14.91 -12.10
CA GLU A 40 -11.36 13.45 -12.30
C GLU A 40 -12.45 12.86 -11.38
N LEU A 41 -12.71 13.44 -10.21
CA LEU A 41 -13.80 13.02 -9.33
C LEU A 41 -15.16 13.00 -10.04
N VAL A 42 -15.39 13.94 -10.98
CA VAL A 42 -16.63 13.98 -11.73
C VAL A 42 -16.77 12.76 -12.64
N SER A 43 -15.68 12.31 -13.24
CA SER A 43 -15.64 11.12 -14.10
C SER A 43 -15.75 9.83 -13.28
N ALA A 44 -15.22 9.81 -12.05
CA ALA A 44 -15.32 8.69 -11.13
C ALA A 44 -16.72 8.51 -10.52
N THR A 45 -17.59 9.54 -10.61
CA THR A 45 -18.96 9.51 -10.03
C THR A 45 -19.90 8.66 -10.88
N ASN A 46 -20.43 7.59 -10.30
CA ASN A 46 -21.45 6.74 -10.89
C ASN A 46 -22.85 7.08 -10.32
N GLN A 47 -23.91 6.51 -10.89
CA GLN A 47 -25.28 6.69 -10.40
C GLN A 47 -25.96 5.34 -10.19
N LEU A 48 -26.46 5.11 -9.00
CA LEU A 48 -27.25 3.93 -8.63
C LEU A 48 -28.59 4.32 -8.00
N LYS A 49 -29.57 3.45 -8.15
CA LYS A 49 -30.84 3.60 -7.42
C LYS A 49 -30.66 3.09 -5.99
N LEU A 50 -30.58 3.99 -5.03
CA LEU A 50 -30.48 3.68 -3.61
C LEU A 50 -31.79 4.05 -2.90
N GLN A 51 -32.07 3.33 -1.79
CA GLN A 51 -33.22 3.61 -0.96
C GLN A 51 -32.94 4.86 -0.09
N ALA A 52 -33.77 5.87 -0.23
CA ALA A 52 -33.72 7.08 0.58
C ALA A 52 -34.35 6.86 1.97
N PRO A 53 -34.10 7.74 2.96
CA PRO A 53 -34.69 7.61 4.32
C PRO A 53 -36.22 7.52 4.35
N ASP A 54 -36.90 8.02 3.32
CA ASP A 54 -38.36 7.92 3.17
C ASP A 54 -38.83 6.61 2.50
N GLY A 55 -37.91 5.64 2.32
CA GLY A 55 -38.15 4.32 1.72
C GLY A 55 -38.24 4.30 0.20
N LYS A 56 -38.19 5.44 -0.49
CA LYS A 56 -38.27 5.51 -1.95
C LYS A 56 -36.92 5.31 -2.61
N LEU A 57 -36.91 4.59 -3.72
CA LEU A 57 -35.71 4.44 -4.56
C LEU A 57 -35.44 5.73 -5.34
N ARG A 58 -34.26 6.28 -5.18
CA ARG A 58 -33.81 7.49 -5.89
C ARG A 58 -32.47 7.26 -6.56
N LEU A 59 -32.30 7.86 -7.72
CA LEU A 59 -31.01 7.89 -8.40
C LEU A 59 -30.05 8.75 -7.56
N THR A 60 -28.97 8.13 -7.08
CA THR A 60 -28.01 8.74 -6.15
C THR A 60 -26.62 8.62 -6.73
N ASP A 61 -25.84 9.69 -6.64
CA ASP A 61 -24.42 9.67 -6.99
C ASP A 61 -23.66 8.78 -5.99
N VAL A 62 -22.84 7.89 -6.51
CA VAL A 62 -22.07 6.93 -5.74
C VAL A 62 -20.61 6.92 -6.21
N LEU A 63 -19.71 6.56 -5.30
CA LEU A 63 -18.29 6.41 -5.53
C LEU A 63 -17.84 5.03 -5.04
N ASP A 64 -16.87 4.46 -5.72
CA ASP A 64 -16.06 3.38 -5.20
C ASP A 64 -14.97 3.90 -4.24
N ASN A 65 -14.11 3.03 -3.74
CA ASN A 65 -13.08 3.41 -2.77
C ASN A 65 -12.11 4.46 -3.31
N GLU A 66 -11.71 4.38 -4.59
CA GLU A 66 -10.85 5.38 -5.21
C GLU A 66 -11.54 6.73 -5.34
N GLY A 67 -12.80 6.72 -5.77
CA GLY A 67 -13.63 7.92 -5.86
C GLY A 67 -13.88 8.58 -4.50
N ILE A 68 -13.99 7.80 -3.41
CA ILE A 68 -14.10 8.34 -2.05
C ILE A 68 -12.82 9.06 -1.63
N MET A 69 -11.66 8.48 -1.92
CA MET A 69 -10.37 9.14 -1.64
C MET A 69 -10.22 10.43 -2.45
N LEU A 70 -10.60 10.42 -3.74
CA LEU A 70 -10.63 11.64 -4.56
C LEU A 70 -11.60 12.70 -4.00
N LEU A 71 -12.77 12.30 -3.51
CA LEU A 71 -13.72 13.22 -2.88
C LEU A 71 -13.10 13.87 -1.64
N ALA A 72 -12.52 13.08 -0.75
CA ALA A 72 -11.91 13.57 0.49
C ALA A 72 -10.75 14.52 0.22
N ARG A 73 -9.88 14.22 -0.75
CA ARG A 73 -8.77 15.09 -1.19
C ARG A 73 -9.25 16.45 -1.71
N ASN A 74 -10.39 16.48 -2.39
CA ASN A 74 -10.98 17.73 -2.89
C ASN A 74 -11.85 18.46 -1.85
N PHE A 75 -11.84 17.97 -0.60
CA PHE A 75 -12.70 18.51 0.46
C PHE A 75 -11.94 19.60 1.25
N PRO A 76 -12.48 20.82 1.39
CA PRO A 76 -11.75 21.98 1.87
C PRO A 76 -11.68 22.09 3.40
N ASN A 77 -11.49 20.97 4.13
CA ASN A 77 -11.36 21.05 5.58
C ASN A 77 -10.30 20.07 6.13
N ASN A 78 -9.76 20.39 7.32
CA ASN A 78 -8.70 19.59 7.96
C ASN A 78 -9.15 18.17 8.35
N LYS A 79 -10.45 17.93 8.49
CA LYS A 79 -11.02 16.61 8.82
C LYS A 79 -10.93 15.62 7.68
N ALA A 80 -10.74 16.12 6.46
CA ALA A 80 -10.52 15.26 5.31
C ALA A 80 -9.24 14.42 5.42
N ALA A 81 -8.20 14.96 6.06
CA ALA A 81 -6.96 14.21 6.31
C ALA A 81 -7.19 13.05 7.29
N ASP A 82 -7.84 13.30 8.42
CA ASP A 82 -8.18 12.27 9.42
C ASP A 82 -9.11 11.20 8.83
N PHE A 83 -10.07 11.63 8.00
CA PHE A 83 -10.95 10.73 7.28
C PHE A 83 -10.18 9.87 6.26
N LEU A 84 -9.27 10.45 5.49
CA LEU A 84 -8.44 9.73 4.54
C LEU A 84 -7.58 8.67 5.22
N ASP A 85 -6.94 9.02 6.33
CA ASP A 85 -6.15 8.07 7.12
C ASP A 85 -7.04 6.92 7.64
N TRP A 86 -8.15 7.24 8.25
CA TRP A 86 -9.10 6.23 8.72
C TRP A 86 -9.64 5.38 7.57
N PHE A 87 -10.00 5.97 6.44
CA PHE A 87 -10.58 5.27 5.30
C PHE A 87 -9.55 4.39 4.60
N THR A 88 -8.33 4.88 4.40
CA THR A 88 -7.22 4.12 3.79
C THR A 88 -6.91 2.86 4.58
N TYR A 89 -7.00 2.93 5.91
CA TYR A 89 -6.77 1.80 6.80
C TYR A 89 -8.04 1.08 7.27
N SER A 90 -9.20 1.43 6.73
CA SER A 90 -10.44 0.75 7.06
C SER A 90 -10.49 -0.66 6.47
N ASP A 91 -11.28 -1.53 7.09
CA ASP A 91 -11.54 -2.90 6.62
C ASP A 91 -12.18 -2.98 5.23
N ASN A 92 -12.63 -1.85 4.71
CA ASN A 92 -13.27 -1.75 3.40
C ASN A 92 -12.28 -1.53 2.27
N THR A 93 -11.00 -1.28 2.57
CA THR A 93 -9.95 -1.09 1.56
C THR A 93 -9.04 -2.33 1.46
N ILE A 94 -8.42 -2.52 0.29
CA ILE A 94 -7.40 -3.57 0.12
C ILE A 94 -6.23 -3.33 1.07
N ASP A 95 -5.81 -2.08 1.24
CA ASP A 95 -4.72 -1.72 2.14
C ASP A 95 -5.05 -2.02 3.60
N GLY A 96 -6.24 -1.66 4.09
CA GLY A 96 -6.68 -1.99 5.44
C GLY A 96 -6.75 -3.49 5.68
N GLN A 97 -7.35 -4.24 4.74
CA GLN A 97 -7.45 -5.70 4.85
C GLN A 97 -6.08 -6.39 4.79
N SER A 98 -5.21 -5.99 3.86
CA SER A 98 -3.87 -6.58 3.74
C SER A 98 -2.99 -6.21 4.94
N ARG A 99 -3.13 -5.02 5.52
CA ARG A 99 -2.44 -4.61 6.76
C ARG A 99 -2.84 -5.49 7.95
N LYS A 100 -4.14 -5.78 8.12
CA LYS A 100 -4.59 -6.74 9.13
C LYS A 100 -3.99 -8.12 8.94
N LYS A 101 -3.90 -8.58 7.69
CA LYS A 101 -3.23 -9.84 7.38
C LYS A 101 -1.74 -9.79 7.72
N ALA A 102 -1.05 -8.66 7.49
CA ALA A 102 0.35 -8.51 7.89
C ALA A 102 0.51 -8.65 9.41
N TYR A 103 -0.36 -8.04 10.22
CA TYR A 103 -0.35 -8.26 11.67
C TYR A 103 -0.58 -9.73 12.03
N THR A 104 -1.59 -10.36 11.42
CA THR A 104 -1.89 -11.78 11.65
C THR A 104 -0.73 -12.69 11.28
N LEU A 105 0.03 -12.36 10.23
CA LEU A 105 1.20 -13.14 9.82
C LEU A 105 2.23 -13.27 10.95
N PHE A 106 2.46 -12.20 11.70
CA PHE A 106 3.37 -12.20 12.83
C PHE A 106 2.75 -12.79 14.11
N GLU A 107 1.50 -12.43 14.42
CA GLU A 107 0.82 -12.85 15.65
C GLU A 107 0.46 -14.35 15.68
N SER A 108 0.23 -14.96 14.52
CA SER A 108 -0.12 -16.38 14.40
C SER A 108 1.06 -17.31 14.18
N GLU A 109 2.29 -16.80 14.24
CA GLU A 109 3.53 -17.55 13.96
C GLU A 109 3.60 -18.17 12.54
N LEU A 110 2.66 -17.85 11.65
CA LEU A 110 2.67 -18.32 10.25
C LEU A 110 3.92 -17.85 9.52
N ILE A 111 4.49 -16.72 9.96
CA ILE A 111 5.75 -16.19 9.44
C ILE A 111 6.89 -17.20 9.53
N ASN A 112 6.90 -18.09 10.54
CA ASN A 112 7.91 -19.12 10.72
C ASN A 112 7.83 -20.25 9.65
N SER A 113 6.72 -20.32 8.90
CA SER A 113 6.56 -21.28 7.79
C SER A 113 7.08 -20.75 6.46
N ILE A 114 7.49 -19.49 6.39
CA ILE A 114 7.99 -18.84 5.18
C ILE A 114 9.42 -19.27 4.91
N THR A 115 9.72 -19.56 3.65
CA THR A 115 11.08 -19.91 3.21
C THR A 115 11.92 -18.64 3.05
N GLU A 116 12.64 -18.25 4.10
CA GLU A 116 13.35 -16.97 4.16
C GLU A 116 14.41 -16.85 3.05
N GLY A 117 14.58 -15.64 2.51
CA GLY A 117 15.58 -15.29 1.51
C GLY A 117 15.35 -15.86 0.11
N SER A 118 14.33 -16.70 -0.07
CA SER A 118 13.99 -17.31 -1.35
C SER A 118 12.90 -16.53 -2.11
N VAL A 119 12.83 -16.73 -3.42
CA VAL A 119 11.71 -16.26 -4.25
C VAL A 119 10.41 -16.91 -3.78
N LYS A 120 10.44 -18.20 -3.45
CA LYS A 120 9.28 -18.92 -2.88
C LYS A 120 8.74 -18.22 -1.63
N GLY A 121 9.60 -17.80 -0.73
CA GLY A 121 9.20 -17.08 0.49
C GLY A 121 8.54 -15.75 0.18
N LEU A 122 9.06 -15.00 -0.78
CA LEU A 122 8.44 -13.75 -1.22
C LEU A 122 7.04 -13.98 -1.82
N LEU A 123 6.86 -15.04 -2.62
CA LEU A 123 5.55 -15.43 -3.14
C LEU A 123 4.58 -15.84 -2.02
N GLN A 124 5.06 -16.54 -0.99
CA GLN A 124 4.26 -16.92 0.19
C GLN A 124 3.78 -15.68 0.96
N ILE A 125 4.67 -14.70 1.20
CA ILE A 125 4.32 -13.43 1.85
C ILE A 125 3.24 -12.71 1.04
N HIS A 126 3.46 -12.52 -0.26
CA HIS A 126 2.52 -11.81 -1.12
C HIS A 126 1.16 -12.55 -1.20
N ALA A 127 1.17 -13.87 -1.33
CA ALA A 127 -0.04 -14.69 -1.33
C ALA A 127 -0.83 -14.54 -0.02
N PHE A 128 -0.14 -14.46 1.13
CA PHE A 128 -0.77 -14.29 2.41
C PHE A 128 -1.39 -12.89 2.55
N LEU A 129 -0.63 -11.84 2.24
CA LEU A 129 -1.09 -10.45 2.37
C LEU A 129 -2.30 -10.16 1.48
N PHE A 130 -2.29 -10.65 0.24
CA PHE A 130 -3.23 -10.25 -0.79
C PHE A 130 -4.20 -11.36 -1.25
N GLY A 131 -4.10 -12.56 -0.70
CA GLY A 131 -5.02 -13.67 -0.99
C GLY A 131 -6.47 -13.29 -0.70
N GLY A 132 -7.36 -13.48 -1.70
CA GLY A 132 -8.74 -13.04 -1.62
C GLY A 132 -8.98 -11.54 -1.84
N LEU A 133 -7.90 -10.74 -1.99
CA LEU A 133 -7.96 -9.30 -2.29
C LEU A 133 -7.60 -9.04 -3.75
N TYR A 134 -6.58 -9.75 -4.27
CA TYR A 134 -6.20 -9.74 -5.67
C TYR A 134 -6.25 -11.17 -6.24
N ASP A 135 -6.70 -11.31 -7.47
CA ASP A 135 -6.71 -12.59 -8.21
C ASP A 135 -5.30 -13.07 -8.56
N PHE A 136 -4.32 -12.17 -8.60
CA PHE A 136 -2.90 -12.44 -8.86
C PHE A 136 -2.06 -12.60 -7.59
N ALA A 137 -2.66 -12.70 -6.40
CA ALA A 137 -1.93 -12.84 -5.14
C ALA A 137 -0.95 -14.03 -5.18
N GLY A 138 0.34 -13.78 -4.86
CA GLY A 138 1.39 -14.79 -4.90
C GLY A 138 1.84 -15.20 -6.32
N GLN A 139 1.42 -14.50 -7.37
CA GLN A 139 1.78 -14.81 -8.75
C GLN A 139 2.73 -13.77 -9.33
N ILE A 140 3.77 -14.24 -10.02
CA ILE A 140 4.68 -13.36 -10.76
C ILE A 140 3.91 -12.74 -11.93
N ARG A 141 4.06 -11.44 -12.11
CA ARG A 141 3.40 -10.72 -13.21
C ARG A 141 3.89 -11.18 -14.58
N THR A 142 2.98 -11.14 -15.53
CA THR A 142 3.24 -11.44 -16.95
C THR A 142 3.20 -10.19 -17.83
N VAL A 143 3.00 -9.01 -17.23
CA VAL A 143 2.92 -7.70 -17.91
C VAL A 143 4.07 -6.80 -17.46
N ASN A 144 4.51 -5.92 -18.36
CA ASN A 144 5.49 -4.90 -18.03
C ASN A 144 4.81 -3.81 -17.21
N ILE A 145 5.51 -3.26 -16.23
CA ILE A 145 5.02 -2.18 -15.36
C ILE A 145 6.08 -1.10 -15.22
N ALA A 146 5.64 0.12 -14.99
CA ALA A 146 6.48 1.29 -14.73
C ALA A 146 5.83 2.16 -13.65
N LYS A 147 6.63 2.90 -12.89
CA LYS A 147 6.17 3.87 -11.89
C LYS A 147 7.10 5.08 -11.88
N GLY A 148 6.52 6.29 -11.91
CA GLY A 148 7.31 7.53 -11.84
C GLY A 148 8.36 7.68 -12.96
N GLY A 149 8.10 7.16 -14.15
CA GLY A 149 9.04 7.17 -15.28
C GLY A 149 10.12 6.08 -15.23
N PHE A 150 10.20 5.30 -14.16
CA PHE A 150 11.10 4.15 -14.05
C PHE A 150 10.41 2.88 -14.54
N GLN A 151 11.07 2.16 -15.47
CA GLN A 151 10.61 0.86 -15.94
C GLN A 151 11.30 -0.26 -15.16
N PHE A 152 10.49 -1.08 -14.49
CA PHE A 152 10.96 -2.27 -13.79
C PHE A 152 11.39 -3.38 -14.76
N ALA A 153 11.98 -4.45 -14.26
CA ALA A 153 12.40 -5.57 -15.07
C ALA A 153 11.29 -6.04 -16.02
N MET A 154 11.67 -6.33 -17.27
CA MET A 154 10.67 -6.80 -18.26
C MET A 154 10.13 -8.17 -17.86
N ALA A 155 8.80 -8.33 -17.97
CA ALA A 155 8.11 -9.53 -17.50
C ALA A 155 8.67 -10.84 -18.08
N GLN A 156 9.09 -10.83 -19.33
CA GLN A 156 9.68 -12.00 -20.00
C GLN A 156 11.00 -12.47 -19.39
N TYR A 157 11.75 -11.58 -18.70
CA TYR A 157 13.03 -11.90 -18.06
C TYR A 157 12.91 -12.17 -16.56
N LEU A 158 11.74 -11.91 -15.95
CA LEU A 158 11.54 -12.10 -14.51
C LEU A 158 11.95 -13.48 -13.99
N PRO A 159 11.64 -14.61 -14.66
CA PRO A 159 12.07 -15.92 -14.15
C PRO A 159 13.59 -16.02 -13.99
N GLN A 160 14.34 -15.52 -14.97
CA GLN A 160 15.82 -15.55 -14.93
C GLN A 160 16.36 -14.53 -13.92
N THR A 161 15.81 -13.33 -13.88
CA THR A 161 16.17 -12.28 -12.91
C THR A 161 15.99 -12.77 -11.48
N LEU A 162 14.83 -13.35 -11.18
CA LEU A 162 14.52 -13.86 -9.84
C LEU A 162 15.42 -15.03 -9.45
N ALA A 163 15.73 -15.94 -10.39
CA ALA A 163 16.69 -17.02 -10.16
C ALA A 163 18.10 -16.48 -9.84
N GLY A 164 18.52 -15.40 -10.52
CA GLY A 164 19.78 -14.72 -10.24
C GLY A 164 19.77 -14.07 -8.85
N ILE A 165 18.72 -13.35 -8.49
CA ILE A 165 18.57 -12.73 -7.17
C ILE A 165 18.59 -13.78 -6.06
N GLU A 166 17.96 -14.92 -6.26
CA GLU A 166 17.94 -16.00 -5.27
C GLU A 166 19.35 -16.50 -4.93
N GLN A 167 20.27 -16.50 -5.91
CA GLN A 167 21.66 -16.91 -5.74
C GLN A 167 22.58 -15.81 -5.19
N MET A 168 22.12 -14.58 -5.05
CA MET A 168 22.93 -13.50 -4.48
C MET A 168 23.34 -13.81 -3.04
N PRO A 169 24.57 -13.40 -2.64
CA PRO A 169 25.04 -13.61 -1.27
C PRO A 169 24.18 -12.83 -0.26
N GLU A 170 24.14 -13.34 0.97
CA GLU A 170 23.36 -12.76 2.06
C GLU A 170 24.06 -12.96 3.43
N SER A 171 25.40 -12.90 3.42
CA SER A 171 26.23 -13.11 4.63
C SER A 171 26.50 -11.83 5.40
N THR A 172 26.50 -10.68 4.71
CA THR A 172 26.73 -9.36 5.28
C THR A 172 25.49 -8.47 5.08
N LEU A 173 25.40 -7.37 5.87
CA LEU A 173 24.34 -6.38 5.70
C LEU A 173 24.32 -5.81 4.28
N ASP A 174 25.47 -5.47 3.74
CA ASP A 174 25.60 -4.88 2.41
C ASP A 174 25.08 -5.82 1.32
N GLU A 175 25.44 -7.10 1.39
CA GLU A 175 24.94 -8.13 0.47
C GLU A 175 23.42 -8.31 0.56
N ILE A 176 22.88 -8.31 1.77
CA ILE A 176 21.44 -8.44 1.99
C ILE A 176 20.70 -7.24 1.40
N ILE A 177 21.24 -6.02 1.59
CA ILE A 177 20.59 -4.82 1.05
C ILE A 177 20.73 -4.77 -0.47
N ASP A 178 21.84 -5.17 -1.05
CA ASP A 178 21.99 -5.27 -2.51
C ASP A 178 20.97 -6.26 -3.08
N LYS A 179 20.80 -7.42 -2.45
CA LYS A 179 19.79 -8.41 -2.82
C LYS A 179 18.36 -7.84 -2.72
N TYR A 180 18.08 -7.05 -1.69
CA TYR A 180 16.82 -6.34 -1.52
C TYR A 180 16.57 -5.29 -2.61
N VAL A 181 17.60 -4.51 -2.98
CA VAL A 181 17.53 -3.53 -4.05
C VAL A 181 17.22 -4.21 -5.39
N GLU A 182 17.90 -5.28 -5.72
CA GLU A 182 17.66 -6.06 -6.95
C GLU A 182 16.23 -6.62 -6.99
N MET A 183 15.70 -7.07 -5.85
CA MET A 183 14.30 -7.53 -5.77
C MET A 183 13.30 -6.39 -6.01
N ASN A 184 13.61 -5.18 -5.53
CA ASN A 184 12.78 -4.00 -5.82
C ASN A 184 12.86 -3.57 -7.29
N ILE A 185 14.02 -3.71 -7.94
CA ILE A 185 14.17 -3.45 -9.38
C ILE A 185 13.43 -4.51 -10.21
N ALA A 186 13.48 -5.78 -9.78
CA ALA A 186 12.71 -6.85 -10.41
C ALA A 186 11.19 -6.60 -10.34
N HIS A 187 10.70 -6.14 -9.20
CA HIS A 187 9.28 -5.78 -8.98
C HIS A 187 8.32 -6.88 -9.46
N PRO A 188 8.36 -8.08 -8.85
CA PRO A 188 7.77 -9.27 -9.45
C PRO A 188 6.24 -9.31 -9.49
N PHE A 189 5.54 -8.46 -8.73
CA PHE A 189 4.08 -8.44 -8.66
C PHE A 189 3.48 -7.24 -9.41
N ARG A 190 2.19 -7.32 -9.73
CA ARG A 190 1.45 -6.19 -10.32
C ARG A 190 1.24 -5.06 -9.31
N GLU A 191 1.04 -5.41 -8.04
CA GLU A 191 0.83 -4.49 -6.91
C GLU A 191 1.37 -5.13 -5.62
N GLY A 192 1.63 -4.35 -4.56
CA GLY A 192 2.03 -4.86 -3.25
C GLY A 192 3.50 -5.26 -3.11
N ASN A 193 4.35 -4.92 -4.08
CA ASN A 193 5.77 -5.28 -4.06
C ASN A 193 6.48 -4.74 -2.81
N GLY A 194 6.40 -3.45 -2.54
CA GLY A 194 7.08 -2.83 -1.40
C GLY A 194 6.68 -3.47 -0.07
N ARG A 195 5.39 -3.68 0.14
CA ARG A 195 4.85 -4.30 1.37
C ARG A 195 5.37 -5.73 1.57
N ALA A 196 5.41 -6.52 0.51
CA ALA A 196 5.93 -7.89 0.58
C ALA A 196 7.47 -7.94 0.72
N THR A 197 8.20 -7.11 -0.01
CA THR A 197 9.67 -7.13 -0.02
C THR A 197 10.28 -6.60 1.28
N ARG A 198 9.63 -5.66 1.99
CA ARG A 198 10.09 -5.21 3.31
C ARG A 198 9.99 -6.31 4.37
N ILE A 199 8.91 -7.08 4.39
CA ILE A 199 8.80 -8.27 5.26
C ILE A 199 9.85 -9.32 4.88
N TRP A 200 10.05 -9.56 3.59
CA TRP A 200 11.05 -10.50 3.09
C TRP A 200 12.48 -10.10 3.50
N LEU A 201 12.83 -8.80 3.43
CA LEU A 201 14.10 -8.26 3.94
C LEU A 201 14.27 -8.54 5.43
N ASP A 202 13.27 -8.22 6.25
CA ASP A 202 13.34 -8.43 7.69
C ASP A 202 13.53 -9.92 8.06
N LEU A 203 12.95 -10.85 7.30
CA LEU A 203 13.17 -12.28 7.51
C LEU A 203 14.62 -12.69 7.20
N ILE A 204 15.23 -12.17 6.14
CA ILE A 204 16.64 -12.42 5.84
C ILE A 204 17.54 -11.87 6.94
N LEU A 205 17.31 -10.62 7.36
CA LEU A 205 18.08 -9.97 8.43
C LEU A 205 17.98 -10.73 9.74
N LYS A 206 16.78 -11.17 10.12
CA LYS A 206 16.56 -12.00 11.31
C LYS A 206 17.36 -13.29 11.27
N ARG A 207 17.28 -13.99 10.16
CA ARG A 207 17.96 -15.27 10.01
C ARG A 207 19.48 -15.14 10.03
N ARG A 208 20.01 -14.19 9.25
CA ARG A 208 21.45 -14.06 9.00
C ARG A 208 22.16 -13.26 10.07
N LEU A 209 21.58 -12.13 10.50
CA LEU A 209 22.25 -11.14 11.34
C LEU A 209 21.64 -11.01 12.74
N LYS A 210 20.54 -11.70 13.03
CA LYS A 210 19.75 -11.53 14.27
C LYS A 210 19.36 -10.07 14.52
N LYS A 211 18.93 -9.40 13.44
CA LYS A 211 18.48 -8.01 13.42
C LYS A 211 17.22 -7.88 12.56
N CYS A 212 16.49 -6.79 12.74
CA CYS A 212 15.42 -6.36 11.87
C CYS A 212 15.48 -4.84 11.69
N VAL A 213 14.70 -4.27 10.80
CA VAL A 213 14.64 -2.83 10.59
C VAL A 213 13.54 -2.24 11.49
N ASP A 214 13.87 -1.23 12.28
CA ASP A 214 12.86 -0.36 12.87
C ASP A 214 12.47 0.70 11.83
N TRP A 215 11.47 0.38 11.01
CA TRP A 215 11.01 1.23 9.92
C TRP A 215 10.51 2.59 10.41
N SER A 216 10.15 2.73 11.68
CA SER A 216 9.71 4.00 12.25
C SER A 216 10.83 5.05 12.35
N LEU A 217 12.09 4.63 12.23
CA LEU A 217 13.27 5.50 12.24
C LEU A 217 13.64 6.02 10.85
N ILE A 218 12.96 5.59 9.80
CA ILE A 218 13.25 5.99 8.42
C ILE A 218 12.14 6.90 7.91
N ASP A 219 12.49 8.13 7.50
CA ASP A 219 11.54 9.03 6.85
C ASP A 219 11.11 8.49 5.49
N LYS A 220 9.82 8.68 5.15
CA LYS A 220 9.22 8.21 3.90
C LYS A 220 9.93 8.76 2.67
N ASN A 221 10.14 10.07 2.63
CA ASN A 221 10.72 10.73 1.47
C ASN A 221 12.18 10.35 1.30
N ASP A 222 12.92 10.21 2.42
CA ASP A 222 14.29 9.71 2.41
C ASP A 222 14.37 8.27 1.91
N TYR A 223 13.46 7.41 2.36
CA TYR A 223 13.38 6.03 1.89
C TYR A 223 13.08 5.94 0.39
N LEU A 224 12.05 6.63 -0.10
CA LEU A 224 11.68 6.61 -1.51
C LEU A 224 12.79 7.19 -2.41
N ALA A 225 13.41 8.29 -1.98
CA ALA A 225 14.55 8.88 -2.71
C ALA A 225 15.76 7.93 -2.74
N ALA A 226 16.09 7.28 -1.61
CA ALA A 226 17.17 6.32 -1.54
C ALA A 226 16.90 5.07 -2.40
N MET A 227 15.66 4.57 -2.43
CA MET A 227 15.27 3.46 -3.29
C MET A 227 15.33 3.83 -4.78
N THR A 228 14.94 5.05 -5.14
CA THR A 228 15.08 5.54 -6.53
C THR A 228 16.57 5.64 -6.94
N GLN A 229 17.41 6.16 -6.04
CA GLN A 229 18.85 6.27 -6.27
C GLN A 229 19.55 4.90 -6.34
N SER A 230 19.06 3.92 -5.59
CA SER A 230 19.68 2.60 -5.43
C SER A 230 19.85 1.82 -6.73
N VAL A 231 19.12 2.17 -7.77
CA VAL A 231 19.28 1.60 -9.12
C VAL A 231 20.69 1.83 -9.67
N VAL A 232 21.35 2.92 -9.25
CA VAL A 232 22.71 3.31 -9.70
C VAL A 232 23.70 3.24 -8.54
N ASP A 233 23.28 3.61 -7.33
CA ASP A 233 24.12 3.67 -6.13
C ASP A 233 23.28 3.32 -4.89
N SER A 234 23.54 2.14 -4.30
CA SER A 234 22.86 1.64 -3.11
C SER A 234 23.39 2.22 -1.78
N SER A 235 24.39 3.08 -1.79
CA SER A 235 25.05 3.58 -0.58
C SER A 235 24.08 4.27 0.39
N ARG A 236 23.15 5.08 -0.13
CA ARG A 236 22.18 5.81 0.69
C ARG A 236 21.19 4.87 1.38
N ILE A 237 20.61 3.91 0.67
CA ILE A 237 19.68 2.96 1.27
C ILE A 237 20.38 2.04 2.27
N LYS A 238 21.64 1.64 2.02
CA LYS A 238 22.49 0.91 2.97
C LYS A 238 22.65 1.68 4.28
N GLN A 239 22.97 2.97 4.19
CA GLN A 239 23.12 3.83 5.35
C GLN A 239 21.82 4.00 6.13
N LEU A 240 20.69 4.25 5.46
CA LEU A 240 19.38 4.39 6.11
C LEU A 240 18.99 3.13 6.87
N ILE A 241 19.09 1.97 6.23
CA ILE A 241 18.76 0.69 6.85
C ILE A 241 19.73 0.38 7.99
N SER A 242 21.04 0.60 7.82
CA SER A 242 22.05 0.38 8.86
C SER A 242 21.76 1.18 10.13
N ASN A 243 21.35 2.44 9.97
CA ASN A 243 21.02 3.33 11.10
C ASN A 243 19.71 2.93 11.82
N ALA A 244 18.83 2.20 11.13
CA ALA A 244 17.54 1.77 11.65
C ALA A 244 17.54 0.31 12.13
N LEU A 245 18.69 -0.39 12.09
CA LEU A 245 18.76 -1.77 12.57
C LEU A 245 18.58 -1.87 14.09
N THR A 246 17.80 -2.86 14.51
CA THR A 246 17.61 -3.21 15.90
C THR A 246 17.79 -4.72 16.12
N ASP A 247 18.17 -5.11 17.32
CA ASP A 247 18.23 -6.51 17.79
C ASP A 247 16.91 -7.00 18.42
N LYS A 248 15.89 -6.13 18.47
CA LYS A 248 14.56 -6.45 19.02
C LYS A 248 13.73 -7.30 18.04
N ILE A 249 14.28 -8.43 17.61
CA ILE A 249 13.71 -9.28 16.55
C ILE A 249 12.42 -10.02 16.94
N GLU A 250 12.04 -10.03 18.22
CA GLU A 250 10.79 -10.61 18.73
C GLU A 250 9.88 -9.55 19.38
N ASP A 251 10.21 -8.27 19.22
CA ASP A 251 9.44 -7.19 19.83
C ASP A 251 8.20 -6.89 18.96
N ARG A 252 7.01 -7.14 19.52
CA ARG A 252 5.73 -6.92 18.85
C ARG A 252 5.56 -5.46 18.43
N GLU A 253 5.99 -4.50 19.24
CA GLU A 253 5.82 -3.07 18.93
C GLU A 253 6.65 -2.67 17.71
N VAL A 254 7.89 -3.17 17.59
CA VAL A 254 8.75 -2.93 16.42
C VAL A 254 8.07 -3.47 15.16
N PHE A 255 7.48 -4.66 15.20
CA PHE A 255 6.79 -5.23 14.04
C PHE A 255 5.53 -4.48 13.66
N MET A 256 4.67 -4.16 14.64
CA MET A 256 3.41 -3.47 14.35
C MET A 256 3.69 -2.07 13.75
N LYS A 257 4.62 -1.32 14.32
CA LYS A 257 5.08 -0.05 13.76
C LYS A 257 5.70 -0.25 12.37
N GLY A 258 6.51 -1.27 12.18
CA GLY A 258 7.13 -1.59 10.89
C GLY A 258 6.09 -1.85 9.80
N ILE A 259 5.01 -2.57 10.11
CA ILE A 259 3.89 -2.77 9.20
C ILE A 259 3.23 -1.41 8.88
N ASP A 260 2.91 -0.60 9.90
CA ASP A 260 2.27 0.72 9.70
C ASP A 260 3.10 1.61 8.78
N TYR A 261 4.40 1.74 9.04
CA TYR A 261 5.30 2.51 8.19
C TYR A 261 5.43 1.93 6.79
N SER A 262 5.43 0.60 6.64
CA SER A 262 5.45 -0.05 5.33
C SER A 262 4.24 0.33 4.48
N TYR A 263 3.06 0.47 5.07
CA TYR A 263 1.85 0.94 4.39
C TYR A 263 1.89 2.46 4.17
N TYR A 264 2.39 3.22 5.12
CA TYR A 264 2.57 4.68 4.97
C TYR A 264 3.49 5.04 3.79
N TYR A 265 4.54 4.26 3.52
CA TYR A 265 5.42 4.50 2.37
C TYR A 265 4.73 4.33 1.01
N GLU A 266 3.65 3.56 0.94
CA GLU A 266 2.90 3.36 -0.32
C GLU A 266 1.84 4.45 -0.57
N GLN A 267 1.55 5.31 0.41
CA GLN A 267 0.64 6.43 0.20
C GLN A 267 1.25 7.42 -0.78
N VAL A 268 0.45 7.89 -1.72
CA VAL A 268 0.86 8.95 -2.65
C VAL A 268 0.75 10.27 -1.92
N ASP A 269 1.88 10.98 -1.76
CA ASP A 269 1.85 12.37 -1.29
C ASP A 269 1.22 13.23 -2.38
N GLU A 270 0.33 14.14 -1.96
CA GLU A 270 -0.37 15.10 -2.82
C GLU A 270 0.57 16.19 -3.36
#